data_60221dcda984e8779b9299475aae4c7d
#
_entry.id   60221dcda984e8779b9299475aae4c7d
#
_cell.length_a   1.000
_cell.length_b   1.000
_cell.length_c   1.000
_cell.angle_alpha   90.00
_cell.angle_beta   90.00
_cell.angle_gamma   90.00
#
_symmetry.space_group_name_H-M   'P 1'
#
loop_
_entity.id
_entity.type
_entity.pdbx_description
1 polymer ?
#
loop_
_entity_poly.entity_id
_entity_poly.type
_entity_poly.pdbx_seq_one_letter_code
_entity_poly.pdbx_strand_id
1 'polypeptide(L)'
;MLRNLFCILVAVISLLVLFPIACVAMLLTLDPAVSNWFARNCWAPVLLWAGGVRLVVEGQENVDPRRPTVYASNHQSTIDIPVLFKSLPVNVRFIAKSQLRWVPIVGWYLWLAGHILMDRGNTRSAIASLDRAARRVRAGISLIVFPEGTRSPDRRVRPFKKGPFALALKARVPVCPVTIEGSGKVMPKNSWNISPGEIHVRIGRPIASMQFDPDDREGLARAVRHEIISQSLAMGGLGGNREEVVSPRGLEGVAR
;
A
#
# COMPACT_ATOMS: atom_id res chain seq x y z
N MET A 1 -11.24 -6.91 25.55
CA MET A 1 -10.07 -6.30 26.21
C MET A 1 -8.83 -7.18 26.13
N LEU A 2 -8.84 -8.41 26.65
CA LEU A 2 -7.69 -9.35 26.65
C LEU A 2 -7.10 -9.59 25.24
N ARG A 3 -7.93 -9.76 24.20
CA ARG A 3 -7.46 -9.97 22.83
C ARG A 3 -6.72 -8.77 22.27
N ASN A 4 -7.19 -7.55 22.51
CA ASN A 4 -6.48 -6.35 22.04
C ASN A 4 -5.11 -6.23 22.69
N LEU A 5 -5.04 -6.52 24.00
CA LEU A 5 -3.76 -6.56 24.71
C LEU A 5 -2.83 -7.63 24.14
N PHE A 6 -3.36 -8.82 23.85
CA PHE A 6 -2.60 -9.88 23.16
C PHE A 6 -2.07 -9.41 21.78
N CYS A 7 -2.92 -8.82 20.94
CA CYS A 7 -2.50 -8.32 19.62
C CYS A 7 -1.42 -7.23 19.74
N ILE A 8 -1.57 -6.30 20.69
CA ILE A 8 -0.57 -5.25 20.94
C ILE A 8 0.75 -5.87 21.40
N LEU A 9 0.69 -6.83 22.35
CA LEU A 9 1.87 -7.52 22.85
C LEU A 9 2.60 -8.26 21.72
N VAL A 10 1.87 -9.00 20.88
CA VAL A 10 2.44 -9.68 19.71
C VAL A 10 3.05 -8.67 18.74
N ALA A 11 2.39 -7.54 18.48
CA ALA A 11 2.93 -6.51 17.60
C ALA A 11 4.23 -5.91 18.15
N VAL A 12 4.28 -5.62 19.46
CA VAL A 12 5.48 -5.07 20.12
C VAL A 12 6.61 -6.12 20.12
N ILE A 13 6.33 -7.35 20.51
CA ILE A 13 7.34 -8.43 20.51
C ILE A 13 7.86 -8.67 19.08
N SER A 14 6.97 -8.72 18.08
CA SER A 14 7.39 -8.91 16.69
C SER A 14 8.28 -7.76 16.20
N LEU A 15 8.00 -6.53 16.60
CA LEU A 15 8.84 -5.37 16.31
C LEU A 15 10.21 -5.48 16.97
N LEU A 16 10.25 -5.84 18.26
CA LEU A 16 11.50 -5.91 19.03
C LEU A 16 12.38 -7.11 18.65
N VAL A 17 11.79 -8.18 18.11
CA VAL A 17 12.53 -9.41 17.75
C VAL A 17 12.79 -9.48 16.23
N LEU A 18 11.74 -9.41 15.42
CA LEU A 18 11.88 -9.67 13.97
C LEU A 18 12.57 -8.52 13.23
N PHE A 19 12.38 -7.26 13.66
CA PHE A 19 13.00 -6.13 12.96
C PHE A 19 14.52 -6.05 13.18
N PRO A 20 15.07 -6.24 14.39
CA PRO A 20 16.53 -6.37 14.56
C PRO A 20 17.12 -7.54 13.78
N ILE A 21 16.46 -8.71 13.80
CA ILE A 21 16.90 -9.89 13.03
C ILE A 21 16.94 -9.53 11.52
N ALA A 22 15.90 -8.90 11.01
CA ALA A 22 15.87 -8.46 9.61
C ALA A 22 16.96 -7.42 9.30
N CYS A 23 17.25 -6.49 10.22
CA CYS A 23 18.34 -5.53 10.08
C CYS A 23 19.71 -6.24 10.01
N VAL A 24 19.97 -7.17 10.91
CA VAL A 24 21.21 -7.96 10.90
C VAL A 24 21.31 -8.78 9.61
N ALA A 25 20.25 -9.44 9.20
CA ALA A 25 20.24 -10.21 7.96
C ALA A 25 20.52 -9.34 6.73
N MET A 26 19.92 -8.14 6.64
CA MET A 26 20.22 -7.18 5.56
C MET A 26 21.68 -6.71 5.57
N LEU A 27 22.27 -6.51 6.73
CA LEU A 27 23.67 -6.10 6.86
C LEU A 27 24.63 -7.23 6.45
N LEU A 28 24.32 -8.48 6.81
CA LEU A 28 25.14 -9.63 6.47
C LEU A 28 25.05 -10.01 4.98
N THR A 29 23.86 -9.87 4.38
CA THR A 29 23.63 -10.22 2.97
C THR A 29 23.89 -9.05 2.01
N LEU A 30 23.96 -7.82 2.51
CA LEU A 30 23.97 -6.59 1.73
C LEU A 30 22.79 -6.47 0.74
N ASP A 31 21.73 -7.24 0.99
CA ASP A 31 20.54 -7.27 0.14
C ASP A 31 19.30 -6.72 0.86
N PRO A 32 18.82 -5.54 0.48
CA PRO A 32 17.59 -4.97 1.03
C PRO A 32 16.32 -5.80 0.72
N ALA A 33 16.36 -6.75 -0.23
CA ALA A 33 15.22 -7.60 -0.55
C ALA A 33 14.88 -8.56 0.59
N VAL A 34 15.86 -8.91 1.42
CA VAL A 34 15.69 -9.72 2.63
C VAL A 34 14.61 -9.12 3.55
N SER A 35 14.49 -7.79 3.62
CA SER A 35 13.43 -7.13 4.40
C SER A 35 12.03 -7.53 3.98
N ASN A 36 11.80 -7.66 2.66
CA ASN A 36 10.49 -8.09 2.13
C ASN A 36 10.21 -9.55 2.45
N TRP A 37 11.22 -10.40 2.39
CA TRP A 37 11.07 -11.80 2.77
C TRP A 37 10.64 -11.91 4.25
N PHE A 38 11.30 -11.21 5.17
CA PHE A 38 10.93 -11.18 6.59
C PHE A 38 9.54 -10.58 6.82
N ALA A 39 9.23 -9.46 6.17
CA ALA A 39 7.92 -8.81 6.30
C ALA A 39 6.80 -9.74 5.83
N ARG A 40 6.99 -10.45 4.72
CA ARG A 40 5.98 -11.30 4.09
C ARG A 40 5.82 -12.67 4.77
N ASN A 41 6.94 -13.29 5.20
CA ASN A 41 6.92 -14.68 5.67
C ASN A 41 6.94 -14.79 7.19
N CYS A 42 7.38 -13.77 7.91
CA CYS A 42 7.45 -13.77 9.36
C CYS A 42 6.51 -12.72 9.98
N TRP A 43 6.72 -11.43 9.71
CA TRP A 43 6.04 -10.36 10.41
C TRP A 43 4.54 -10.26 10.08
N ALA A 44 4.19 -10.20 8.80
CA ALA A 44 2.78 -10.08 8.38
C ALA A 44 1.94 -11.28 8.81
N PRO A 45 2.35 -12.56 8.61
CA PRO A 45 1.60 -13.71 9.09
C PRO A 45 1.35 -13.69 10.60
N VAL A 46 2.35 -13.32 11.39
CA VAL A 46 2.23 -13.25 12.86
C VAL A 46 1.18 -12.23 13.28
N LEU A 47 1.19 -11.03 12.67
CA LEU A 47 0.20 -9.98 12.97
C LEU A 47 -1.21 -10.36 12.53
N LEU A 48 -1.36 -10.93 11.34
CA LEU A 48 -2.65 -11.34 10.80
C LEU A 48 -3.25 -12.49 11.62
N TRP A 49 -2.43 -13.46 12.02
CA TRP A 49 -2.84 -14.55 12.90
C TRP A 49 -3.28 -14.03 14.26
N ALA A 50 -2.49 -13.17 14.92
CA ALA A 50 -2.85 -12.58 16.20
C ALA A 50 -4.15 -11.79 16.14
N GLY A 51 -4.39 -11.08 15.03
CA GLY A 51 -5.63 -10.36 14.77
C GLY A 51 -6.82 -11.25 14.44
N GLY A 52 -6.63 -12.56 14.23
CA GLY A 52 -7.70 -13.48 13.78
C GLY A 52 -8.16 -13.14 12.36
N VAL A 53 -7.24 -12.71 11.48
CA VAL A 53 -7.55 -12.29 10.13
C VAL A 53 -7.50 -13.49 9.18
N ARG A 54 -8.61 -13.73 8.48
CA ARG A 54 -8.64 -14.57 7.29
C ARG A 54 -8.38 -13.69 6.07
N LEU A 55 -7.25 -13.92 5.40
CA LEU A 55 -6.86 -13.17 4.22
C LEU A 55 -7.23 -13.94 2.94
N VAL A 56 -8.02 -13.32 2.07
CA VAL A 56 -8.38 -13.82 0.74
C VAL A 56 -7.72 -12.92 -0.30
N VAL A 57 -6.94 -13.49 -1.20
CA VAL A 57 -6.20 -12.74 -2.22
C VAL A 57 -6.56 -13.25 -3.60
N GLU A 58 -6.97 -12.34 -4.48
CA GLU A 58 -7.29 -12.59 -5.88
C GLU A 58 -6.41 -11.74 -6.80
N GLY A 59 -6.15 -12.21 -8.01
CA GLY A 59 -5.44 -11.45 -9.03
C GLY A 59 -3.91 -11.48 -8.88
N GLN A 60 -3.34 -12.44 -8.14
CA GLN A 60 -1.88 -12.57 -8.01
C GLN A 60 -1.19 -12.83 -9.35
N GLU A 61 -1.88 -13.40 -10.33
CA GLU A 61 -1.43 -13.59 -11.70
C GLU A 61 -1.18 -12.28 -12.46
N ASN A 62 -1.74 -11.16 -11.98
CA ASN A 62 -1.51 -9.82 -12.54
C ASN A 62 -0.16 -9.21 -12.10
N VAL A 63 0.56 -9.89 -11.22
CA VAL A 63 1.85 -9.41 -10.66
C VAL A 63 3.00 -10.03 -11.44
N ASP A 64 3.71 -9.18 -12.20
CA ASP A 64 4.97 -9.58 -12.85
C ASP A 64 6.16 -9.19 -11.95
N PRO A 65 6.88 -10.15 -11.35
CA PRO A 65 8.01 -9.87 -10.47
C PRO A 65 9.23 -9.25 -11.19
N ARG A 66 9.26 -9.31 -12.51
CA ARG A 66 10.35 -8.75 -13.34
C ARG A 66 10.10 -7.31 -13.76
N ARG A 67 8.84 -6.85 -13.62
CA ARG A 67 8.44 -5.51 -14.08
C ARG A 67 8.21 -4.57 -12.90
N PRO A 68 9.05 -3.54 -12.75
CA PRO A 68 8.82 -2.52 -11.74
C PRO A 68 7.43 -1.89 -11.90
N THR A 69 6.68 -1.84 -10.81
CA THR A 69 5.27 -1.44 -10.82
C THR A 69 4.97 -0.55 -9.62
N VAL A 70 4.11 0.44 -9.80
CA VAL A 70 3.52 1.20 -8.69
C VAL A 70 2.19 0.55 -8.31
N TYR A 71 2.14 -0.11 -7.17
CA TYR A 71 0.92 -0.68 -6.61
C TYR A 71 0.17 0.41 -5.85
N ALA A 72 -0.95 0.87 -6.37
CA ALA A 72 -1.80 1.88 -5.76
C ALA A 72 -2.97 1.22 -5.04
N SER A 73 -3.09 1.42 -3.73
CA SER A 73 -4.15 0.80 -2.93
C SER A 73 -4.98 1.85 -2.19
N ASN A 74 -6.28 1.56 -2.00
CA ASN A 74 -7.08 2.26 -1.00
C ASN A 74 -6.53 1.99 0.41
N HIS A 75 -6.90 2.81 1.38
CA HIS A 75 -6.33 2.75 2.73
C HIS A 75 -7.40 2.91 3.80
N GLN A 76 -7.77 1.83 4.45
CA GLN A 76 -8.81 1.80 5.48
C GLN A 76 -8.22 1.65 6.89
N SER A 77 -7.08 0.94 7.03
CA SER A 77 -6.55 0.52 8.31
C SER A 77 -5.02 0.49 8.34
N THR A 78 -4.45 0.50 9.55
CA THR A 78 -3.00 0.24 9.72
C THR A 78 -2.63 -1.19 9.32
N ILE A 79 -3.57 -2.14 9.44
CA ILE A 79 -3.36 -3.54 9.07
C ILE A 79 -3.23 -3.73 7.54
N ASP A 80 -3.54 -2.71 6.71
CA ASP A 80 -3.33 -2.78 5.26
C ASP A 80 -1.84 -3.01 4.91
N ILE A 81 -0.92 -2.54 5.76
CA ILE A 81 0.52 -2.70 5.52
C ILE A 81 0.94 -4.18 5.56
N PRO A 82 0.72 -4.95 6.66
CA PRO A 82 1.00 -6.38 6.66
C PRO A 82 0.16 -7.16 5.65
N VAL A 83 -1.09 -6.74 5.38
CA VAL A 83 -1.93 -7.34 4.34
C VAL A 83 -1.25 -7.24 2.98
N LEU A 84 -0.77 -6.06 2.57
CA LEU A 84 -0.09 -5.87 1.28
C LEU A 84 1.24 -6.59 1.20
N PHE A 85 2.04 -6.64 2.28
CA PHE A 85 3.25 -7.45 2.30
C PHE A 85 2.94 -8.93 2.05
N LYS A 86 1.87 -9.45 2.66
CA LYS A 86 1.47 -10.86 2.50
C LYS A 86 0.90 -11.15 1.11
N SER A 87 0.15 -10.19 0.53
CA SER A 87 -0.56 -10.39 -0.73
C SER A 87 0.30 -10.25 -1.97
N LEU A 88 1.33 -9.37 -1.96
CA LEU A 88 2.12 -9.07 -3.13
C LEU A 88 3.39 -9.94 -3.21
N PRO A 89 3.52 -10.85 -4.20
CA PRO A 89 4.66 -11.76 -4.34
C PRO A 89 5.91 -11.12 -4.93
N VAL A 90 6.15 -9.84 -4.65
CA VAL A 90 7.27 -9.06 -5.22
C VAL A 90 7.99 -8.24 -4.16
N ASN A 91 9.20 -7.80 -4.50
CA ASN A 91 9.99 -6.94 -3.64
C ASN A 91 9.49 -5.49 -3.76
N VAL A 92 8.82 -5.01 -2.72
CA VAL A 92 8.19 -3.69 -2.70
C VAL A 92 8.80 -2.77 -1.65
N ARG A 93 8.67 -1.46 -1.89
CA ARG A 93 8.96 -0.42 -0.90
C ARG A 93 7.72 0.43 -0.67
N PHE A 94 7.56 0.93 0.53
CA PHE A 94 6.49 1.88 0.87
C PHE A 94 7.00 3.31 0.86
N ILE A 95 6.09 4.23 0.57
CA ILE A 95 6.29 5.64 0.88
C ILE A 95 5.76 5.89 2.29
N ALA A 96 6.67 5.99 3.24
CA ALA A 96 6.38 6.15 4.66
C ALA A 96 6.53 7.61 5.11
N LYS A 97 5.90 7.95 6.24
CA LYS A 97 5.98 9.28 6.83
C LYS A 97 7.40 9.55 7.36
N SER A 98 7.97 10.71 7.08
CA SER A 98 9.36 11.05 7.42
C SER A 98 9.67 10.98 8.91
N GLN A 99 8.68 11.26 9.78
CA GLN A 99 8.82 11.19 11.22
C GLN A 99 9.17 9.78 11.74
N LEU A 100 8.83 8.72 10.97
CA LEU A 100 9.15 7.34 11.37
C LEU A 100 10.66 7.07 11.43
N ARG A 101 11.50 7.90 10.80
CA ARG A 101 12.97 7.79 10.92
C ARG A 101 13.49 7.92 12.36
N TRP A 102 12.73 8.62 13.21
CA TRP A 102 13.11 8.88 14.59
C TRP A 102 12.59 7.81 15.57
N VAL A 103 11.78 6.87 15.10
CA VAL A 103 11.33 5.74 15.90
C VAL A 103 12.44 4.70 15.94
N PRO A 104 13.01 4.39 17.13
CA PRO A 104 14.06 3.38 17.26
C PRO A 104 13.64 2.06 16.59
N ILE A 105 14.60 1.32 16.05
CA ILE A 105 14.43 0.05 15.32
C ILE A 105 13.66 0.26 13.99
N VAL A 106 12.47 0.90 14.03
CA VAL A 106 11.67 1.14 12.82
C VAL A 106 12.41 2.03 11.84
N GLY A 107 12.99 3.14 12.31
CA GLY A 107 13.75 4.05 11.45
C GLY A 107 14.96 3.38 10.80
N TRP A 108 15.70 2.56 11.53
CA TRP A 108 16.82 1.78 11.01
C TRP A 108 16.37 0.76 9.97
N TYR A 109 15.30 0.02 10.28
CA TYR A 109 14.71 -0.93 9.33
C TYR A 109 14.27 -0.23 8.04
N LEU A 110 13.51 0.87 8.13
CA LEU A 110 13.03 1.62 6.96
C LEU A 110 14.19 2.14 6.10
N TRP A 111 15.28 2.57 6.73
CA TRP A 111 16.47 3.05 6.03
C TRP A 111 17.22 1.90 5.33
N LEU A 112 17.54 0.82 6.04
CA LEU A 112 18.22 -0.36 5.51
C LEU A 112 17.41 -1.03 4.40
N ALA A 113 16.11 -1.23 4.64
CA ALA A 113 15.19 -1.78 3.66
C ALA A 113 14.97 -0.88 2.44
N GLY A 114 15.45 0.38 2.48
CA GLY A 114 15.32 1.31 1.37
C GLY A 114 13.91 1.85 1.16
N HIS A 115 13.08 1.90 2.19
CA HIS A 115 11.78 2.57 2.11
C HIS A 115 11.95 4.08 1.85
N ILE A 116 10.95 4.70 1.22
CA ILE A 116 11.00 6.12 0.87
C ILE A 116 10.33 6.92 1.96
N LEU A 117 11.10 7.77 2.64
CA LEU A 117 10.57 8.65 3.66
C LEU A 117 10.15 9.98 3.02
N MET A 118 8.89 10.39 3.24
CA MET A 118 8.29 11.60 2.67
C MET A 118 7.76 12.50 3.78
N ASP A 119 8.14 13.76 3.73
CA ASP A 119 7.50 14.80 4.51
C ASP A 119 6.27 15.32 3.75
N ARG A 120 5.10 15.02 4.27
CA ARG A 120 3.81 15.40 3.64
C ARG A 120 3.39 16.83 3.98
N GLY A 121 4.03 17.47 4.94
CA GLY A 121 3.79 18.84 5.36
C GLY A 121 4.57 19.86 4.52
N ASN A 122 5.59 19.43 3.77
CA ASN A 122 6.44 20.29 2.96
C ASN A 122 6.40 19.87 1.49
N THR A 123 5.74 20.66 0.64
CA THR A 123 5.55 20.37 -0.78
C THR A 123 6.87 20.18 -1.53
N ARG A 124 7.88 21.01 -1.28
CA ARG A 124 9.20 20.91 -1.93
C ARG A 124 9.92 19.62 -1.56
N SER A 125 9.88 19.24 -0.28
CA SER A 125 10.42 17.97 0.21
C SER A 125 9.66 16.76 -0.35
N ALA A 126 8.33 16.86 -0.47
CA ALA A 126 7.49 15.82 -1.05
C ALA A 126 7.85 15.58 -2.53
N ILE A 127 8.00 16.65 -3.34
CA ILE A 127 8.40 16.56 -4.75
C ILE A 127 9.79 15.89 -4.86
N ALA A 128 10.77 16.33 -4.08
CA ALA A 128 12.11 15.72 -4.09
C ALA A 128 12.08 14.23 -3.68
N SER A 129 11.17 13.85 -2.78
CA SER A 129 10.97 12.44 -2.40
C SER A 129 10.33 11.62 -3.50
N LEU A 130 9.37 12.17 -4.25
CA LEU A 130 8.78 11.53 -5.42
C LEU A 130 9.81 11.35 -6.54
N ASP A 131 10.70 12.32 -6.75
CA ASP A 131 11.79 12.22 -7.72
C ASP A 131 12.80 11.11 -7.35
N ARG A 132 13.15 11.00 -6.08
CA ARG A 132 13.98 9.87 -5.60
C ARG A 132 13.26 8.54 -5.80
N ALA A 133 11.96 8.50 -5.52
CA ALA A 133 11.12 7.33 -5.74
C ALA A 133 11.11 6.92 -7.23
N ALA A 134 10.90 7.87 -8.15
CA ALA A 134 10.89 7.61 -9.57
C ALA A 134 12.23 7.04 -10.08
N ARG A 135 13.37 7.55 -9.57
CA ARG A 135 14.68 6.99 -9.90
C ARG A 135 14.83 5.54 -9.42
N ARG A 136 14.35 5.22 -8.21
CA ARG A 136 14.40 3.86 -7.66
C ARG A 136 13.51 2.88 -8.43
N VAL A 137 12.34 3.35 -8.85
CA VAL A 137 11.42 2.53 -9.65
C VAL A 137 12.03 2.23 -11.02
N ARG A 138 12.66 3.21 -11.67
CA ARG A 138 13.43 2.97 -12.91
C ARG A 138 14.59 2.00 -12.74
N ALA A 139 15.16 1.93 -11.54
CA ALA A 139 16.22 0.98 -11.20
C ALA A 139 15.68 -0.42 -10.80
N GLY A 140 14.40 -0.72 -11.04
CA GLY A 140 13.84 -2.05 -10.84
C GLY A 140 13.06 -2.27 -9.55
N ILE A 141 12.82 -1.22 -8.73
CA ILE A 141 12.12 -1.36 -7.44
C ILE A 141 10.64 -1.05 -7.60
N SER A 142 9.77 -1.97 -7.20
CA SER A 142 8.33 -1.73 -7.12
C SER A 142 7.95 -0.94 -5.86
N LEU A 143 6.90 -0.11 -5.96
CA LEU A 143 6.42 0.72 -4.86
C LEU A 143 4.98 0.39 -4.51
N ILE A 144 4.66 0.42 -3.22
CA ILE A 144 3.29 0.51 -2.72
C ILE A 144 3.02 1.95 -2.31
N VAL A 145 1.89 2.48 -2.76
CA VAL A 145 1.42 3.81 -2.44
C VAL A 145 -0.04 3.77 -1.98
N PHE A 146 -0.37 4.63 -1.03
CA PHE A 146 -1.75 4.92 -0.65
C PHE A 146 -2.08 6.34 -1.17
N PRO A 147 -2.65 6.47 -2.37
CA PRO A 147 -2.82 7.79 -3.00
C PRO A 147 -3.81 8.70 -2.27
N GLU A 148 -4.67 8.17 -1.42
CA GLU A 148 -5.52 8.94 -0.51
C GLU A 148 -4.71 9.81 0.47
N GLY A 149 -3.48 9.40 0.80
CA GLY A 149 -2.57 10.09 1.72
C GLY A 149 -2.92 9.98 3.20
N THR A 150 -4.06 9.38 3.54
CA THR A 150 -4.50 9.07 4.91
C THR A 150 -5.49 7.91 4.87
N ARG A 151 -5.68 7.24 5.99
CA ARG A 151 -6.70 6.19 6.13
C ARG A 151 -8.11 6.77 6.00
N SER A 152 -9.00 6.05 5.33
CA SER A 152 -10.42 6.39 5.26
C SER A 152 -11.10 6.21 6.61
N PRO A 153 -11.90 7.16 7.10
CA PRO A 153 -12.63 7.02 8.36
C PRO A 153 -13.93 6.21 8.19
N ASP A 154 -14.49 6.18 6.99
CA ASP A 154 -15.78 5.60 6.65
C ASP A 154 -15.68 4.40 5.69
N ARG A 155 -14.46 3.92 5.45
CA ARG A 155 -14.12 2.79 4.56
C ARG A 155 -14.41 3.04 3.07
N ARG A 156 -14.78 4.26 2.67
CA ARG A 156 -14.94 4.65 1.26
C ARG A 156 -13.60 5.00 0.64
N VAL A 157 -13.46 4.74 -0.63
CA VAL A 157 -12.29 5.16 -1.43
C VAL A 157 -12.32 6.67 -1.58
N ARG A 158 -11.35 7.35 -1.01
CA ARG A 158 -11.23 8.81 -1.02
C ARG A 158 -10.62 9.33 -2.33
N PRO A 159 -10.71 10.64 -2.60
CA PRO A 159 -10.01 11.25 -3.72
C PRO A 159 -8.49 11.00 -3.65
N PHE A 160 -7.90 10.75 -4.81
CA PHE A 160 -6.49 10.43 -4.94
C PHE A 160 -5.63 11.67 -5.15
N LYS A 161 -4.49 11.73 -4.47
CA LYS A 161 -3.44 12.73 -4.70
C LYS A 161 -2.67 12.40 -5.97
N LYS A 162 -2.37 13.41 -6.77
CA LYS A 162 -1.73 13.28 -8.10
C LYS A 162 -0.25 12.83 -8.05
N GLY A 163 0.43 13.02 -6.91
CA GLY A 163 1.87 12.77 -6.79
C GLY A 163 2.34 11.35 -7.16
N PRO A 164 1.71 10.27 -6.64
CA PRO A 164 2.06 8.90 -7.02
C PRO A 164 1.92 8.60 -8.52
N PHE A 165 0.96 9.24 -9.19
CA PHE A 165 0.71 9.06 -10.62
C PHE A 165 1.71 9.84 -11.47
N ALA A 166 2.06 11.05 -11.05
CA ALA A 166 3.18 11.80 -11.66
C ALA A 166 4.51 11.02 -11.56
N LEU A 167 4.73 10.31 -10.45
CA LEU A 167 5.88 9.42 -10.29
C LEU A 167 5.84 8.28 -11.31
N ALA A 168 4.70 7.61 -11.48
CA ALA A 168 4.56 6.49 -12.41
C ALA A 168 4.76 6.93 -13.86
N LEU A 169 4.17 8.07 -14.27
CA LEU A 169 4.38 8.68 -15.57
C LEU A 169 5.86 9.02 -15.81
N LYS A 170 6.51 9.71 -14.86
CA LYS A 170 7.92 10.06 -14.92
C LYS A 170 8.84 8.84 -14.97
N ALA A 171 8.48 7.76 -14.28
CA ALA A 171 9.23 6.51 -14.30
C ALA A 171 8.91 5.61 -15.51
N ARG A 172 7.83 5.89 -16.25
CA ARG A 172 7.29 5.08 -17.34
C ARG A 172 6.99 3.63 -16.94
N VAL A 173 6.43 3.47 -15.75
CA VAL A 173 6.06 2.15 -15.22
C VAL A 173 4.54 2.04 -15.06
N PRO A 174 3.97 0.82 -15.14
CA PRO A 174 2.54 0.64 -14.94
C PRO A 174 2.13 0.96 -13.50
N VAL A 175 0.85 1.30 -13.34
CA VAL A 175 0.19 1.38 -12.04
C VAL A 175 -0.76 0.21 -11.92
N CYS A 176 -0.55 -0.62 -10.89
CA CYS A 176 -1.43 -1.74 -10.58
C CYS A 176 -2.41 -1.31 -9.47
N PRO A 177 -3.72 -1.26 -9.75
CA PRO A 177 -4.74 -1.02 -8.71
C PRO A 177 -4.81 -2.22 -7.78
N VAL A 178 -4.77 -1.96 -6.47
CA VAL A 178 -4.95 -2.99 -5.43
C VAL A 178 -6.06 -2.55 -4.50
N THR A 179 -7.09 -3.35 -4.38
CA THR A 179 -8.24 -3.02 -3.53
C THR A 179 -8.25 -3.89 -2.29
N ILE A 180 -8.41 -3.25 -1.13
CA ILE A 180 -8.51 -3.92 0.16
C ILE A 180 -9.90 -3.65 0.72
N GLU A 181 -10.63 -4.71 1.07
CA GLU A 181 -11.91 -4.62 1.78
C GLU A 181 -11.89 -5.44 3.06
N GLY A 182 -12.62 -4.96 4.08
CA GLY A 182 -12.72 -5.60 5.38
C GLY A 182 -11.74 -5.11 6.43
N SER A 183 -10.58 -4.58 6.05
CA SER A 183 -9.54 -4.14 7.00
C SER A 183 -10.01 -3.04 7.95
N GLY A 184 -10.84 -2.12 7.47
CA GLY A 184 -11.46 -1.08 8.29
C GLY A 184 -12.53 -1.60 9.26
N LYS A 185 -13.06 -2.82 9.06
CA LYS A 185 -13.93 -3.52 10.04
C LYS A 185 -13.08 -4.22 11.11
N VAL A 186 -11.98 -4.86 10.67
CA VAL A 186 -11.05 -5.57 11.55
C VAL A 186 -10.35 -4.61 12.50
N MET A 187 -9.82 -3.50 12.01
CA MET A 187 -9.15 -2.47 12.81
C MET A 187 -9.50 -1.08 12.28
N PRO A 188 -10.53 -0.42 12.84
CA PRO A 188 -10.95 0.91 12.39
C PRO A 188 -9.87 1.97 12.56
N LYS A 189 -9.95 3.01 11.73
CA LYS A 189 -9.07 4.18 11.87
C LYS A 189 -9.19 4.77 13.28
N ASN A 190 -8.05 5.12 13.88
CA ASN A 190 -7.95 5.70 15.22
C ASN A 190 -8.50 4.80 16.36
N SER A 191 -8.62 3.52 16.11
CA SER A 191 -8.98 2.53 17.11
C SER A 191 -7.85 1.51 17.28
N TRP A 192 -7.67 1.04 18.50
CA TRP A 192 -6.83 -0.11 18.85
C TRP A 192 -7.66 -1.39 19.02
N ASN A 193 -8.97 -1.31 18.74
CA ASN A 193 -9.82 -2.48 18.75
C ASN A 193 -9.61 -3.32 17.51
N ILE A 194 -9.14 -4.54 17.70
CA ILE A 194 -8.94 -5.51 16.64
C ILE A 194 -10.02 -6.58 16.77
N SER A 195 -10.84 -6.73 15.75
CA SER A 195 -11.88 -7.76 15.65
C SER A 195 -11.49 -8.81 14.63
N PRO A 196 -11.61 -10.12 14.90
CA PRO A 196 -11.43 -11.13 13.88
C PRO A 196 -12.34 -10.85 12.70
N GLY A 197 -11.86 -11.17 11.53
CA GLY A 197 -12.65 -10.98 10.33
C GLY A 197 -11.91 -11.36 9.07
N GLU A 198 -12.62 -11.28 7.96
CA GLU A 198 -12.08 -11.54 6.66
C GLU A 198 -11.62 -10.23 6.01
N ILE A 199 -10.44 -10.28 5.40
CA ILE A 199 -9.90 -9.20 4.59
C ILE A 199 -9.70 -9.74 3.18
N HIS A 200 -10.35 -9.09 2.22
CA HIS A 200 -10.24 -9.39 0.80
C HIS A 200 -9.26 -8.42 0.16
N VAL A 201 -8.36 -8.94 -0.66
CA VAL A 201 -7.44 -8.18 -1.49
C VAL A 201 -7.64 -8.60 -2.94
N ARG A 202 -7.94 -7.63 -3.80
CA ARG A 202 -7.98 -7.85 -5.25
C ARG A 202 -6.89 -7.04 -5.92
N ILE A 203 -6.01 -7.73 -6.63
CA ILE A 203 -4.94 -7.14 -7.43
C ILE A 203 -5.48 -7.04 -8.86
N GLY A 204 -5.72 -5.83 -9.32
CA GLY A 204 -6.25 -5.56 -10.66
C GLY A 204 -5.20 -5.70 -11.76
N ARG A 205 -5.64 -5.56 -13.00
CA ARG A 205 -4.72 -5.53 -14.15
C ARG A 205 -3.89 -4.25 -14.13
N PRO A 206 -2.58 -4.31 -14.36
CA PRO A 206 -1.74 -3.12 -14.43
C PRO A 206 -2.17 -2.19 -15.56
N ILE A 207 -2.37 -0.92 -15.24
CA ILE A 207 -2.69 0.14 -16.19
C ILE A 207 -1.38 0.73 -16.68
N ALA A 208 -1.13 0.67 -17.98
CA ALA A 208 0.10 1.18 -18.57
C ALA A 208 0.14 2.72 -18.53
N SER A 209 1.08 3.31 -17.78
CA SER A 209 1.20 4.76 -17.70
C SER A 209 1.51 5.42 -19.05
N MET A 210 2.15 4.69 -19.95
CA MET A 210 2.49 5.16 -21.30
C MET A 210 1.29 5.37 -22.23
N GLN A 211 0.08 4.95 -21.84
CA GLN A 211 -1.16 5.24 -22.57
C GLN A 211 -1.71 6.65 -22.26
N PHE A 212 -1.13 7.34 -21.29
CA PHE A 212 -1.49 8.69 -20.88
C PHE A 212 -0.41 9.67 -21.32
N ASP A 213 -0.84 10.92 -21.55
CA ASP A 213 0.11 12.02 -21.76
C ASP A 213 1.06 12.10 -20.53
N PRO A 214 2.36 12.39 -20.73
CA PRO A 214 3.33 12.51 -19.63
C PRO A 214 2.92 13.47 -18.50
N ASP A 215 2.07 14.45 -18.79
CA ASP A 215 1.55 15.42 -17.83
C ASP A 215 0.15 15.08 -17.33
N ASP A 216 -0.54 14.09 -17.91
CA ASP A 216 -1.90 13.69 -17.51
C ASP A 216 -1.94 12.77 -16.28
N ARG A 217 -1.36 13.28 -15.21
CA ARG A 217 -1.41 12.62 -13.89
C ARG A 217 -2.84 12.52 -13.32
N GLU A 218 -3.76 13.35 -13.79
CA GLU A 218 -5.17 13.32 -13.37
C GLU A 218 -5.92 12.20 -14.05
N GLY A 219 -5.76 12.02 -15.35
CA GLY A 219 -6.37 10.93 -16.10
C GLY A 219 -5.94 9.58 -15.57
N LEU A 220 -4.64 9.36 -15.36
CA LEU A 220 -4.13 8.14 -14.76
C LEU A 220 -4.69 7.93 -13.33
N ALA A 221 -4.76 8.99 -12.50
CA ALA A 221 -5.32 8.91 -11.15
C ALA A 221 -6.81 8.52 -11.18
N ARG A 222 -7.61 9.11 -12.10
CA ARG A 222 -9.02 8.77 -12.28
C ARG A 222 -9.20 7.33 -12.72
N ALA A 223 -8.45 6.86 -13.70
CA ALA A 223 -8.53 5.49 -14.20
C ALA A 223 -8.23 4.46 -13.09
N VAL A 224 -7.15 4.65 -12.34
CA VAL A 224 -6.79 3.76 -11.23
C VAL A 224 -7.82 3.81 -10.10
N ARG A 225 -8.32 5.00 -9.75
CA ARG A 225 -9.33 5.16 -8.70
C ARG A 225 -10.65 4.51 -9.10
N HIS A 226 -11.06 4.68 -10.35
CA HIS A 226 -12.26 4.05 -10.90
C HIS A 226 -12.19 2.52 -10.77
N GLU A 227 -11.07 1.92 -11.14
CA GLU A 227 -10.86 0.47 -11.02
C GLU A 227 -10.95 0.00 -9.56
N ILE A 228 -10.31 0.73 -8.62
CA ILE A 228 -10.38 0.42 -7.19
C ILE A 228 -11.82 0.55 -6.66
N ILE A 229 -12.59 1.54 -7.09
CA ILE A 229 -14.00 1.69 -6.70
C ILE A 229 -14.84 0.53 -7.24
N SER A 230 -14.67 0.18 -8.51
CA SER A 230 -15.37 -0.94 -9.14
C SER A 230 -15.09 -2.26 -8.42
N GLN A 231 -13.82 -2.54 -8.13
CA GLN A 231 -13.42 -3.73 -7.39
C GLN A 231 -13.95 -3.73 -5.95
N SER A 232 -13.95 -2.58 -5.27
CA SER A 232 -14.51 -2.43 -3.92
C SER A 232 -15.99 -2.79 -3.90
N LEU A 233 -16.77 -2.25 -4.83
CA LEU A 233 -18.20 -2.55 -4.96
C LEU A 233 -18.44 -4.03 -5.27
N ALA A 234 -17.66 -4.62 -6.17
CA ALA A 234 -17.75 -6.03 -6.51
C ALA A 234 -17.42 -6.98 -5.33
N MET A 235 -16.62 -6.52 -4.37
CA MET A 235 -16.31 -7.24 -3.13
C MET A 235 -17.26 -6.91 -1.96
N GLY A 236 -18.36 -6.20 -2.21
CA GLY A 236 -19.31 -5.79 -1.18
C GLY A 236 -18.86 -4.62 -0.31
N GLY A 237 -17.88 -3.87 -0.78
CA GLY A 237 -17.43 -2.63 -0.17
C GLY A 237 -18.32 -1.43 -0.47
N LEU A 238 -17.95 -0.26 0.04
CA LEU A 238 -18.74 0.97 -0.09
C LEU A 238 -18.38 1.82 -1.33
N GLY A 239 -17.36 1.40 -2.09
CA GLY A 239 -16.89 2.15 -3.26
C GLY A 239 -16.38 3.55 -2.92
N GLY A 240 -16.66 4.51 -3.81
CA GLY A 240 -16.28 5.92 -3.68
C GLY A 240 -17.24 6.77 -2.83
N ASN A 241 -17.23 8.08 -3.04
CA ASN A 241 -18.15 9.00 -2.37
C ASN A 241 -19.61 8.67 -2.74
N ARG A 242 -20.56 9.03 -1.85
CA ARG A 242 -21.99 8.71 -2.07
C ARG A 242 -22.53 9.23 -3.40
N GLU A 243 -22.08 10.41 -3.83
CA GLU A 243 -22.49 11.04 -5.10
C GLU A 243 -21.98 10.30 -6.34
N GLU A 244 -20.79 9.67 -6.27
CA GLU A 244 -20.19 8.92 -7.38
C GLU A 244 -20.83 7.54 -7.58
N VAL A 245 -21.39 6.96 -6.52
CA VAL A 245 -22.06 5.65 -6.57
C VAL A 245 -23.47 5.76 -7.14
N VAL A 246 -24.11 6.93 -7.02
CA VAL A 246 -25.50 7.17 -7.45
C VAL A 246 -25.60 7.62 -8.91
N SER A 247 -24.53 8.07 -9.55
CA SER A 247 -24.53 8.54 -10.94
C SER A 247 -23.75 7.59 -11.87
N PRO A 248 -24.44 6.71 -12.63
CA PRO A 248 -23.80 5.89 -13.67
C PRO A 248 -23.26 6.68 -14.86
N ARG A 249 -23.62 7.95 -15.00
CA ARG A 249 -23.31 8.78 -16.18
C ARG A 249 -21.86 9.27 -16.30
N GLY A 250 -21.00 9.03 -15.30
CA GLY A 250 -19.58 9.40 -15.38
C GLY A 250 -18.69 8.36 -16.13
N LEU A 251 -19.25 7.27 -16.60
CA LEU A 251 -18.51 6.11 -17.12
C LEU A 251 -18.40 6.02 -18.65
N GLU A 252 -19.14 6.85 -19.39
CA GLU A 252 -19.19 6.74 -20.86
C GLU A 252 -18.08 7.49 -21.62
N GLY A 253 -17.21 8.22 -20.91
CA GLY A 253 -16.18 9.08 -21.52
C GLY A 253 -14.79 8.44 -21.71
N VAL A 254 -14.55 7.19 -21.30
CA VAL A 254 -13.19 6.57 -21.30
C VAL A 254 -13.08 5.40 -22.30
N ALA A 255 -14.13 5.08 -23.03
CA ALA A 255 -14.16 4.00 -24.03
C ALA A 255 -14.23 4.53 -25.47
N ARG A 256 -13.40 5.52 -25.82
CA ARG A 256 -13.09 5.86 -27.22
C ARG A 256 -11.63 6.18 -27.40
#